data_0605af9a9a405cabc3e6fbb35cf3f435
#
_entry.id   0605af9a9a405cabc3e6fbb35cf3f435
#
_cell.length_a   1.000
_cell.length_b   1.000
_cell.length_c   1.000
_cell.angle_alpha   90.00
_cell.angle_beta   90.00
_cell.angle_gamma   90.00
#
_symmetry.space_group_name_H-M   'P 1'
#
loop_
_entity.id
_entity.type
_entity.pdbx_description
1 polymer ?
#
loop_
_entity_poly.entity_id
_entity_poly.type
_entity_poly.pdbx_seq_one_letter_code
_entity_poly.pdbx_strand_id
1 'polypeptide(L)'
;MQVDADDDEDEIDLDYIRPDLQLVNERHEIGWDENRPTAVERRRRFEQRTARENIFDLCDDGSFVEYGPLVVARQRRRRSEEWLRENSPGDGMVCGVGTVNGDVFDDSRSRCIALAYDYTVFAGTQGGANHYKQDRMFQLARRFRMPICFFTEGGGGRPGDTDGPGGVGMDTFTFVRLPFLPPALLCALSSG
;
A
#
# COMPACT_ATOMS: atom_id res chain seq x y z
N MET A 1 -10.06 -46.39 -42.18
CA MET A 1 -10.49 -46.06 -40.80
C MET A 1 -9.82 -44.74 -40.44
N GLN A 2 -10.54 -43.66 -40.71
CA GLN A 2 -10.07 -42.29 -40.59
C GLN A 2 -10.46 -41.88 -39.17
N VAL A 3 -9.51 -41.54 -38.37
CA VAL A 3 -9.73 -41.01 -37.03
C VAL A 3 -9.84 -39.52 -37.23
N ASP A 4 -11.05 -38.97 -37.16
CA ASP A 4 -11.31 -37.57 -37.07
C ASP A 4 -10.80 -37.11 -35.68
N ALA A 5 -9.74 -36.33 -35.67
CA ALA A 5 -9.31 -35.60 -34.49
C ALA A 5 -10.23 -34.36 -34.37
N ASP A 6 -11.22 -34.45 -33.50
CA ASP A 6 -11.90 -33.29 -33.01
C ASP A 6 -10.88 -32.47 -32.18
N ASP A 7 -10.25 -31.50 -32.85
CA ASP A 7 -9.57 -30.39 -32.15
C ASP A 7 -10.65 -29.49 -31.57
N ASP A 8 -11.19 -29.86 -30.40
CA ASP A 8 -11.84 -28.91 -29.51
C ASP A 8 -10.74 -27.94 -29.01
N GLU A 9 -10.47 -26.91 -29.81
CA GLU A 9 -9.78 -25.72 -29.31
C GLU A 9 -10.70 -25.14 -28.25
N ASP A 10 -10.42 -25.43 -26.98
CA ASP A 10 -11.07 -24.79 -25.83
C ASP A 10 -10.98 -23.27 -26.03
N GLU A 11 -12.08 -22.66 -26.43
CA GLU A 11 -12.18 -21.22 -26.61
C GLU A 11 -11.91 -20.56 -25.26
N ILE A 12 -10.72 -19.96 -25.12
CA ILE A 12 -10.31 -19.30 -23.87
C ILE A 12 -11.20 -18.08 -23.68
N ASP A 13 -12.12 -18.17 -22.72
CA ASP A 13 -12.92 -17.02 -22.29
C ASP A 13 -12.00 -16.00 -21.62
N LEU A 14 -11.64 -14.95 -22.36
CA LEU A 14 -10.77 -13.87 -21.88
C LEU A 14 -11.42 -12.99 -20.80
N ASP A 15 -12.72 -13.04 -20.66
CA ASP A 15 -13.50 -12.29 -19.66
C ASP A 15 -13.70 -13.09 -18.35
N TYR A 16 -13.29 -14.37 -18.35
CA TYR A 16 -13.40 -15.21 -17.17
C TYR A 16 -12.40 -14.81 -16.08
N ILE A 17 -12.91 -14.26 -14.99
CA ILE A 17 -12.12 -13.99 -13.80
C ILE A 17 -12.28 -15.15 -12.82
N ARG A 18 -11.19 -15.80 -12.45
CA ARG A 18 -11.20 -16.88 -11.46
C ARG A 18 -11.73 -16.36 -10.11
N PRO A 19 -12.54 -17.17 -9.39
CA PRO A 19 -13.15 -16.74 -8.12
C PRO A 19 -12.13 -16.29 -7.05
N ASP A 20 -10.96 -16.89 -7.00
CA ASP A 20 -9.89 -16.50 -6.09
C ASP A 20 -9.31 -15.12 -6.43
N LEU A 21 -9.16 -14.80 -7.71
CA LEU A 21 -8.73 -13.48 -8.16
C LEU A 21 -9.81 -12.43 -7.93
N GLN A 22 -11.08 -12.77 -8.18
CA GLN A 22 -12.19 -11.88 -7.86
C GLN A 22 -12.21 -11.51 -6.38
N LEU A 23 -12.03 -12.49 -5.49
CA LEU A 23 -11.96 -12.25 -4.05
C LEU A 23 -10.78 -11.32 -3.67
N VAL A 24 -9.63 -11.46 -4.33
CA VAL A 24 -8.48 -10.57 -4.11
C VAL A 24 -8.81 -9.14 -4.53
N ASN A 25 -9.44 -8.97 -5.70
CA ASN A 25 -9.84 -7.67 -6.22
C ASN A 25 -10.86 -6.98 -5.29
N GLU A 26 -11.93 -7.69 -4.90
CA GLU A 26 -12.93 -7.20 -3.95
C GLU A 26 -12.30 -6.74 -2.62
N ARG A 27 -11.35 -7.51 -2.10
CA ARG A 27 -10.63 -7.14 -0.87
C ARG A 27 -9.70 -5.93 -1.06
N HIS A 28 -9.13 -5.76 -2.24
CA HIS A 28 -8.32 -4.59 -2.56
C HIS A 28 -9.19 -3.33 -2.64
N GLU A 29 -10.35 -3.44 -3.27
CA GLU A 29 -11.31 -2.35 -3.44
C GLU A 29 -11.84 -1.79 -2.11
N ILE A 30 -11.90 -2.58 -1.04
CA ILE A 30 -12.29 -2.09 0.31
C ILE A 30 -11.39 -0.92 0.76
N GLY A 31 -10.14 -0.90 0.34
CA GLY A 31 -9.18 0.16 0.68
C GLY A 31 -9.30 1.43 -0.17
N TRP A 32 -10.12 1.44 -1.21
CA TRP A 32 -10.27 2.59 -2.10
C TRP A 32 -11.19 3.66 -1.54
N ASP A 33 -10.92 4.91 -1.86
CA ASP A 33 -11.65 6.06 -1.33
C ASP A 33 -13.13 6.03 -1.69
N GLU A 34 -13.47 5.55 -2.89
CA GLU A 34 -14.84 5.39 -3.39
C GLU A 34 -15.68 4.45 -2.51
N ASN A 35 -15.03 3.44 -1.92
CA ASN A 35 -15.68 2.46 -1.06
C ASN A 35 -15.66 2.85 0.43
N ARG A 36 -15.09 4.02 0.74
CA ARG A 36 -14.94 4.54 2.11
C ARG A 36 -15.44 5.97 2.28
N PRO A 37 -16.67 6.30 1.79
CA PRO A 37 -17.16 7.69 1.72
C PRO A 37 -17.19 8.39 3.08
N THR A 38 -17.56 7.69 4.15
CA THR A 38 -17.58 8.26 5.51
C THR A 38 -16.17 8.66 6.01
N ALA A 39 -15.16 7.87 5.66
CA ALA A 39 -13.78 8.14 6.04
C ALA A 39 -13.24 9.35 5.26
N VAL A 40 -13.50 9.39 3.95
CA VAL A 40 -13.16 10.52 3.08
C VAL A 40 -13.84 11.80 3.53
N GLU A 41 -15.15 11.76 3.84
CA GLU A 41 -15.89 12.93 4.33
C GLU A 41 -15.28 13.52 5.61
N ARG A 42 -14.81 12.66 6.53
CA ARG A 42 -14.11 13.14 7.74
C ARG A 42 -12.86 13.93 7.39
N ARG A 43 -12.09 13.49 6.40
CA ARG A 43 -10.89 14.22 5.92
C ARG A 43 -11.28 15.56 5.34
N ARG A 44 -12.33 15.62 4.52
CA ARG A 44 -12.83 16.85 3.90
C ARG A 44 -13.28 17.92 4.91
N ARG A 45 -13.84 17.49 6.05
CA ARG A 45 -14.20 18.42 7.14
C ARG A 45 -13.01 19.19 7.71
N PHE A 46 -11.81 18.66 7.58
CA PHE A 46 -10.56 19.31 8.00
C PHE A 46 -9.74 19.85 6.81
N GLU A 47 -10.35 19.92 5.62
CA GLU A 47 -9.70 20.37 4.38
C GLU A 47 -8.45 19.55 4.00
N GLN A 48 -8.40 18.27 4.43
CA GLN A 48 -7.24 17.40 4.24
C GLN A 48 -7.49 16.38 3.14
N ARG A 49 -6.42 16.04 2.43
CA ARG A 49 -6.40 15.02 1.38
C ARG A 49 -6.34 13.62 1.98
N THR A 50 -6.77 12.62 1.20
CA THR A 50 -6.55 11.22 1.55
C THR A 50 -5.12 10.78 1.21
N ALA A 51 -4.71 9.63 1.76
CA ALA A 51 -3.43 9.01 1.41
C ALA A 51 -3.36 8.67 -0.08
N ARG A 52 -4.45 8.17 -0.66
CA ARG A 52 -4.52 7.80 -2.07
C ARG A 52 -4.43 9.00 -2.99
N GLU A 53 -5.11 10.09 -2.67
CA GLU A 53 -5.01 11.33 -3.43
C GLU A 53 -3.58 11.88 -3.47
N ASN A 54 -2.86 11.80 -2.37
CA ASN A 54 -1.45 12.22 -2.33
C ASN A 54 -0.56 11.33 -3.21
N ILE A 55 -0.78 10.02 -3.20
CA ILE A 55 -0.03 9.07 -4.03
C ILE A 55 -0.35 9.26 -5.52
N PHE A 56 -1.63 9.38 -5.87
CA PHE A 56 -2.05 9.52 -7.28
C PHE A 56 -1.68 10.87 -7.88
N ASP A 57 -1.62 11.93 -7.06
CA ASP A 57 -1.14 13.24 -7.50
C ASP A 57 0.40 13.28 -7.69
N LEU A 58 1.12 12.44 -6.96
CA LEU A 58 2.57 12.32 -7.09
C LEU A 58 2.98 11.50 -8.31
N CYS A 59 2.30 10.37 -8.53
CA CYS A 59 2.70 9.39 -9.53
C CYS A 59 2.05 9.69 -10.90
N ASP A 60 2.73 9.33 -11.97
CA ASP A 60 2.15 9.37 -13.30
C ASP A 60 0.93 8.45 -13.37
N ASP A 61 -0.08 8.85 -14.15
CA ASP A 61 -1.36 8.14 -14.26
C ASP A 61 -1.16 6.65 -14.59
N GLY A 62 -1.78 5.79 -13.78
CA GLY A 62 -1.74 4.34 -13.96
C GLY A 62 -0.40 3.67 -13.67
N SER A 63 0.63 4.43 -13.26
CA SER A 63 1.96 3.88 -13.00
C SER A 63 2.12 3.25 -11.63
N PHE A 64 1.26 3.60 -10.66
CA PHE A 64 1.41 3.17 -9.29
C PHE A 64 0.98 1.70 -9.08
N VAL A 65 1.90 0.88 -8.63
CA VAL A 65 1.66 -0.51 -8.24
C VAL A 65 1.70 -0.62 -6.72
N GLU A 66 0.55 -0.82 -6.11
CA GLU A 66 0.41 -0.91 -4.66
C GLU A 66 0.94 -2.24 -4.11
N TYR A 67 1.66 -2.18 -2.98
CA TYR A 67 2.20 -3.33 -2.27
C TYR A 67 1.45 -3.57 -0.97
N GLY A 68 1.03 -4.84 -0.77
CA GLY A 68 0.38 -5.30 0.47
C GLY A 68 -0.94 -4.61 0.79
N PRO A 69 -1.86 -4.37 -0.17
CA PRO A 69 -3.16 -3.75 0.11
C PRO A 69 -4.05 -4.63 0.99
N LEU A 70 -3.86 -5.94 0.97
CA LEU A 70 -4.71 -6.92 1.67
C LEU A 70 -4.34 -7.14 3.13
N VAL A 71 -3.25 -6.54 3.63
CA VAL A 71 -2.92 -6.67 5.05
C VAL A 71 -3.89 -5.87 5.90
N VAL A 72 -4.09 -6.34 7.13
CA VAL A 72 -4.96 -5.69 8.12
C VAL A 72 -4.20 -5.55 9.44
N ALA A 73 -4.72 -4.75 10.35
CA ALA A 73 -4.12 -4.57 11.67
C ALA A 73 -4.01 -5.90 12.45
N ARG A 74 -2.94 -6.06 13.21
CA ARG A 74 -2.65 -7.27 13.99
C ARG A 74 -3.47 -7.32 15.28
N GLN A 75 -4.82 -7.28 15.16
CA GLN A 75 -5.75 -7.21 16.28
C GLN A 75 -6.78 -8.36 16.30
N ARG A 76 -6.47 -9.52 15.73
CA ARG A 76 -7.39 -10.66 15.62
C ARG A 76 -7.87 -11.19 16.97
N ARG A 77 -7.15 -10.95 18.08
CA ARG A 77 -7.62 -11.29 19.44
C ARG A 77 -8.72 -10.36 19.96
N ARG A 78 -8.94 -9.21 19.31
CA ARG A 78 -9.89 -8.17 19.75
C ARG A 78 -11.02 -7.94 18.76
N ARG A 79 -10.80 -8.25 17.48
CA ARG A 79 -11.69 -7.94 16.37
C ARG A 79 -11.82 -9.13 15.44
N SER A 80 -12.99 -9.30 14.83
CA SER A 80 -13.17 -10.31 13.77
C SER A 80 -12.35 -9.94 12.52
N GLU A 81 -12.07 -10.92 11.69
CA GLU A 81 -11.37 -10.72 10.41
C GLU A 81 -12.14 -9.77 9.49
N GLU A 82 -13.47 -9.91 9.41
CA GLU A 82 -14.35 -9.06 8.61
C GLU A 82 -14.22 -7.60 9.06
N TRP A 83 -14.34 -7.36 10.38
CA TRP A 83 -14.18 -6.02 10.92
C TRP A 83 -12.83 -5.41 10.60
N LEU A 84 -11.75 -6.20 10.69
CA LEU A 84 -10.40 -5.73 10.37
C LEU A 84 -10.24 -5.37 8.90
N ARG A 85 -10.83 -6.14 7.99
CA ARG A 85 -10.82 -5.86 6.55
C ARG A 85 -11.47 -4.51 6.23
N GLU A 86 -12.63 -4.24 6.83
CA GLU A 86 -13.38 -3.01 6.62
C GLU A 86 -12.73 -1.78 7.28
N ASN A 87 -12.14 -1.96 8.48
CA ASN A 87 -11.71 -0.84 9.31
C ASN A 87 -10.20 -0.62 9.37
N SER A 88 -9.42 -1.56 8.83
CA SER A 88 -7.95 -1.44 8.80
C SER A 88 -7.31 -1.88 7.48
N PRO A 89 -7.85 -1.46 6.31
CA PRO A 89 -7.28 -1.82 5.02
C PRO A 89 -5.83 -1.33 4.93
N GLY A 90 -4.97 -2.19 4.38
CA GLY A 90 -3.55 -1.91 4.25
C GLY A 90 -2.81 -1.66 5.57
N ASP A 91 -3.45 -1.91 6.72
CA ASP A 91 -3.00 -1.53 8.07
C ASP A 91 -2.63 -0.03 8.18
N GLY A 92 -3.37 0.83 7.47
CA GLY A 92 -3.17 2.29 7.49
C GLY A 92 -1.91 2.76 6.78
N MET A 93 -1.44 2.00 5.79
CA MET A 93 -0.34 2.39 4.93
C MET A 93 -0.67 2.10 3.47
N VAL A 94 -0.72 3.13 2.63
CA VAL A 94 -0.69 3.00 1.18
C VAL A 94 0.77 3.13 0.74
N CYS A 95 1.31 2.12 0.07
CA CYS A 95 2.69 2.15 -0.38
C CYS A 95 2.90 1.30 -1.64
N GLY A 96 3.86 1.70 -2.45
CA GLY A 96 4.16 1.01 -3.69
C GLY A 96 5.27 1.65 -4.49
N VAL A 97 5.34 1.27 -5.75
CA VAL A 97 6.26 1.81 -6.73
C VAL A 97 5.45 2.46 -7.83
N GLY A 98 5.83 3.67 -8.21
CA GLY A 98 5.28 4.38 -9.36
C GLY A 98 6.37 5.11 -10.13
N THR A 99 6.01 5.77 -11.21
CA THR A 99 6.88 6.72 -11.91
C THR A 99 6.45 8.15 -11.62
N VAL A 100 7.40 9.06 -11.67
CA VAL A 100 7.20 10.51 -11.50
C VAL A 100 7.89 11.21 -12.65
N ASN A 101 7.14 11.98 -13.44
CA ASN A 101 7.62 12.64 -14.67
C ASN A 101 8.24 11.65 -15.68
N GLY A 102 7.60 10.50 -15.89
CA GLY A 102 8.06 9.48 -16.83
C GLY A 102 8.02 9.90 -18.29
N ASP A 103 7.30 10.97 -18.63
CA ASP A 103 7.32 11.63 -19.92
C ASP A 103 8.60 12.45 -20.17
N VAL A 104 9.30 12.86 -19.10
CA VAL A 104 10.53 13.68 -19.14
C VAL A 104 11.78 12.84 -18.89
N PHE A 105 11.68 11.83 -18.04
CA PHE A 105 12.80 11.00 -17.60
C PHE A 105 12.62 9.55 -18.06
N ASP A 106 13.74 8.86 -18.29
CA ASP A 106 13.72 7.42 -18.58
C ASP A 106 13.30 6.60 -17.33
N ASP A 107 12.88 5.37 -17.56
CA ASP A 107 12.43 4.43 -16.53
C ASP A 107 13.37 4.29 -15.33
N SER A 108 14.67 4.43 -15.55
CA SER A 108 15.65 4.26 -14.48
C SER A 108 15.70 5.46 -13.52
N ARG A 109 15.22 6.63 -13.98
CA ARG A 109 15.23 7.90 -13.23
C ARG A 109 13.85 8.36 -12.79
N SER A 110 12.78 7.88 -13.42
CA SER A 110 11.40 8.22 -13.07
C SER A 110 10.83 7.37 -11.94
N ARG A 111 11.36 6.16 -11.70
CA ARG A 111 10.83 5.26 -10.66
C ARG A 111 11.06 5.81 -9.26
N CYS A 112 9.99 5.79 -8.47
CA CYS A 112 9.95 6.26 -7.09
C CYS A 112 9.19 5.27 -6.21
N ILE A 113 9.64 5.10 -4.97
CA ILE A 113 8.83 4.49 -3.92
C ILE A 113 7.97 5.59 -3.30
N ALA A 114 6.66 5.39 -3.32
CA ALA A 114 5.70 6.27 -2.69
C ALA A 114 5.07 5.58 -1.50
N LEU A 115 5.02 6.28 -0.35
CA LEU A 115 4.37 5.82 0.88
C LEU A 115 3.51 6.93 1.45
N ALA A 116 2.35 6.57 2.00
CA ALA A 116 1.50 7.50 2.72
C ALA A 116 0.85 6.80 3.91
N TYR A 117 0.90 7.42 5.10
CA TYR A 117 0.06 7.00 6.21
C TYR A 117 -1.40 7.36 5.92
N ASP A 118 -2.29 6.38 6.05
CA ASP A 118 -3.73 6.62 5.93
C ASP A 118 -4.30 7.02 7.30
N TYR A 119 -4.49 8.31 7.49
CA TYR A 119 -5.06 8.86 8.73
C TYR A 119 -6.49 8.37 8.99
N THR A 120 -7.21 7.90 7.97
CA THR A 120 -8.56 7.35 8.13
C THR A 120 -8.55 6.00 8.85
N VAL A 121 -7.39 5.34 8.91
CA VAL A 121 -7.18 4.07 9.61
C VAL A 121 -6.46 4.33 10.93
N PHE A 122 -7.18 4.24 12.03
CA PHE A 122 -6.65 4.44 13.39
C PHE A 122 -5.83 5.73 13.57
N ALA A 123 -6.27 6.83 12.94
CA ALA A 123 -5.59 8.13 12.95
C ALA A 123 -4.10 8.03 12.52
N GLY A 124 -3.82 7.23 11.50
CA GLY A 124 -2.47 7.05 10.98
C GLY A 124 -1.49 6.42 11.96
N THR A 125 -1.98 5.76 13.02
CA THR A 125 -1.09 5.07 13.97
C THR A 125 -0.46 3.84 13.35
N GLN A 126 0.81 3.62 13.66
CA GLN A 126 1.64 2.59 13.06
C GLN A 126 1.53 1.28 13.85
N GLY A 127 1.03 0.24 13.20
CA GLY A 127 0.97 -1.11 13.72
C GLY A 127 2.04 -2.03 13.15
N GLY A 128 2.05 -3.29 13.57
CA GLY A 128 3.08 -4.24 13.18
C GLY A 128 3.07 -4.60 11.69
N ALA A 129 1.91 -4.65 11.02
CA ALA A 129 1.85 -4.91 9.59
C ALA A 129 2.21 -3.67 8.77
N ASN A 130 1.81 -2.48 9.24
CA ASN A 130 2.23 -1.19 8.69
C ASN A 130 3.76 -1.06 8.67
N HIS A 131 4.44 -1.29 9.79
CA HIS A 131 5.90 -1.26 9.87
C HIS A 131 6.55 -2.26 8.92
N TYR A 132 6.02 -3.48 8.86
CA TYR A 132 6.55 -4.49 7.96
C TYR A 132 6.48 -4.06 6.48
N LYS A 133 5.38 -3.43 6.07
CA LYS A 133 5.25 -2.85 4.72
C LYS A 133 6.31 -1.77 4.48
N GLN A 134 6.44 -0.84 5.42
CA GLN A 134 7.41 0.25 5.36
C GLN A 134 8.84 -0.26 5.23
N ASP A 135 9.25 -1.19 6.08
CA ASP A 135 10.58 -1.82 6.02
C ASP A 135 10.81 -2.49 4.67
N ARG A 136 9.79 -3.16 4.13
CA ARG A 136 9.89 -3.79 2.81
C ARG A 136 10.11 -2.77 1.69
N MET A 137 9.42 -1.63 1.73
CA MET A 137 9.60 -0.55 0.76
C MET A 137 11.01 0.05 0.87
N PHE A 138 11.53 0.26 2.06
CA PHE A 138 12.88 0.75 2.26
C PHE A 138 13.95 -0.24 1.77
N GLN A 139 13.74 -1.54 1.95
CA GLN A 139 14.61 -2.57 1.39
C GLN A 139 14.62 -2.54 -0.15
N LEU A 140 13.46 -2.34 -0.78
CA LEU A 140 13.36 -2.19 -2.24
C LEU A 140 14.05 -0.91 -2.72
N ALA A 141 13.82 0.23 -2.06
CA ALA A 141 14.48 1.49 -2.36
C ALA A 141 16.01 1.33 -2.35
N ARG A 142 16.53 0.70 -1.30
CA ARG A 142 17.96 0.40 -1.19
C ARG A 142 18.46 -0.52 -2.30
N ARG A 143 17.75 -1.62 -2.56
CA ARG A 143 18.16 -2.62 -3.55
C ARG A 143 18.21 -2.06 -4.96
N PHE A 144 17.21 -1.27 -5.33
CA PHE A 144 17.06 -0.72 -6.68
C PHE A 144 17.48 0.73 -6.79
N ARG A 145 18.00 1.34 -5.72
CA ARG A 145 18.44 2.74 -5.66
C ARG A 145 17.37 3.73 -6.09
N MET A 146 16.12 3.46 -5.69
CA MET A 146 14.98 4.32 -5.98
C MET A 146 14.84 5.41 -4.91
N PRO A 147 14.47 6.63 -5.27
CA PRO A 147 14.09 7.66 -4.31
C PRO A 147 12.81 7.24 -3.56
N ILE A 148 12.63 7.81 -2.38
CA ILE A 148 11.45 7.58 -1.56
C ILE A 148 10.74 8.91 -1.36
N CYS A 149 9.44 8.96 -1.68
CA CYS A 149 8.55 10.02 -1.28
C CYS A 149 7.61 9.48 -0.20
N PHE A 150 7.61 10.12 0.98
CA PHE A 150 6.85 9.65 2.12
C PHE A 150 5.95 10.75 2.68
N PHE A 151 4.64 10.58 2.54
CA PHE A 151 3.64 11.44 3.17
C PHE A 151 3.43 10.98 4.60
N THR A 152 3.99 11.76 5.54
CA THR A 152 3.96 11.43 6.96
C THR A 152 2.84 12.18 7.66
N GLU A 153 1.79 11.46 7.99
CA GLU A 153 0.70 11.96 8.78
C GLU A 153 0.24 10.86 9.74
N GLY A 154 0.52 10.99 11.02
CA GLY A 154 0.15 9.88 11.90
C GLY A 154 0.28 10.14 13.39
N GLY A 155 -0.45 9.33 14.15
CA GLY A 155 -0.50 9.35 15.60
C GLY A 155 0.64 8.62 16.31
N GLY A 156 1.72 8.26 15.62
CA GLY A 156 2.83 7.50 16.21
C GLY A 156 2.55 6.00 16.33
N GLY A 157 3.22 5.29 17.25
CA GLY A 157 3.05 3.85 17.44
C GLY A 157 1.65 3.49 17.93
N ARG A 158 1.04 2.43 17.36
CA ARG A 158 -0.29 1.95 17.73
C ARG A 158 -0.20 1.06 18.96
N PRO A 159 -0.82 1.44 20.11
CA PRO A 159 -1.00 0.53 21.21
C PRO A 159 -2.10 -0.48 20.88
N GLY A 160 -1.88 -1.75 21.17
CA GLY A 160 -2.96 -2.73 21.12
C GLY A 160 -2.98 -3.68 19.94
N ASP A 161 -1.98 -3.70 19.10
CA ASP A 161 -1.74 -4.84 18.22
C ASP A 161 -1.43 -6.07 19.10
N THR A 162 -2.20 -7.15 18.91
CA THR A 162 -2.23 -8.31 19.82
C THR A 162 -1.71 -9.59 19.19
N ASP A 163 -1.52 -9.59 17.86
CA ASP A 163 -1.12 -10.77 17.11
C ASP A 163 0.40 -10.80 17.02
N GLY A 164 1.04 -11.61 17.84
CA GLY A 164 2.48 -11.81 17.83
C GLY A 164 3.11 -11.78 19.23
N PRO A 165 4.37 -12.16 19.38
CA PRO A 165 5.09 -12.01 20.63
C PRO A 165 5.22 -10.52 20.96
N GLY A 166 4.60 -10.10 22.04
CA GLY A 166 4.37 -8.75 22.52
C GLY A 166 5.40 -7.70 22.12
N GLY A 167 4.89 -6.59 21.62
CA GLY A 167 5.66 -5.43 21.24
C GLY A 167 5.80 -5.29 19.72
N VAL A 168 5.61 -4.08 19.24
CA VAL A 168 5.99 -3.71 17.87
C VAL A 168 7.52 -3.78 17.83
N GLY A 169 8.04 -4.92 17.40
CA GLY A 169 9.44 -5.01 17.02
C GLY A 169 9.62 -4.16 15.78
N MET A 170 9.90 -2.88 15.98
CA MET A 170 10.40 -2.05 14.89
C MET A 170 11.73 -2.66 14.47
N ASP A 171 11.86 -3.01 13.21
CA ASP A 171 13.18 -3.14 12.64
C ASP A 171 13.78 -1.74 12.51
N THR A 172 14.17 -1.18 13.65
CA THR A 172 14.91 0.10 13.75
C THR A 172 16.18 0.09 12.89
N PHE A 173 16.59 -1.08 12.43
CA PHE A 173 17.76 -1.25 11.59
C PHE A 173 17.62 -0.60 10.22
N THR A 174 16.40 -0.58 9.66
CA THR A 174 16.16 0.05 8.35
C THR A 174 16.20 1.57 8.47
N PHE A 175 15.59 2.15 9.50
CA PHE A 175 15.62 3.58 9.76
C PHE A 175 17.03 4.11 10.07
N VAL A 176 17.79 3.40 10.87
CA VAL A 176 19.16 3.81 11.26
C VAL A 176 20.14 3.69 10.10
N ARG A 177 19.89 2.82 9.11
CA ARG A 177 20.75 2.65 7.94
C ARG A 177 20.44 3.57 6.76
N LEU A 178 19.28 4.23 6.74
CA LEU A 178 18.94 5.19 5.68
C LEU A 178 19.95 6.33 5.52
N PRO A 179 20.52 6.93 6.58
CA PRO A 179 21.52 7.98 6.47
C PRO A 179 22.84 7.54 5.83
N PHE A 180 23.13 6.24 5.79
CA PHE A 180 24.37 5.66 5.22
C PHE A 180 24.18 5.18 3.77
N LEU A 181 23.02 5.41 3.15
CA LEU A 181 22.82 5.20 1.72
C LEU A 181 23.39 6.40 0.96
N PRO A 182 24.12 6.18 -0.17
CA PRO A 182 24.37 7.27 -1.10
C PRO A 182 23.01 7.84 -1.52
N PRO A 183 22.89 9.14 -1.80
CA PRO A 183 21.70 9.94 -1.64
C PRO A 183 20.48 9.37 -2.35
N ALA A 184 19.75 8.50 -1.69
CA ALA A 184 18.36 8.30 -1.98
C ALA A 184 17.66 9.53 -1.39
N LEU A 185 17.09 10.37 -2.23
CA LEU A 185 16.37 11.55 -1.78
C LEU A 185 15.16 11.06 -0.98
N LEU A 186 15.24 11.13 0.35
CA LEU A 186 14.09 10.97 1.22
C LEU A 186 13.38 12.32 1.27
N CYS A 187 12.26 12.45 0.56
CA CYS A 187 11.36 13.57 0.69
C CYS A 187 10.26 13.18 1.67
N ALA A 188 10.28 13.72 2.89
CA ALA A 188 9.18 13.63 3.82
C ALA A 188 8.28 14.84 3.64
N LEU A 189 7.05 14.62 3.17
CA LEU A 189 6.05 15.67 3.01
C LEU A 189 5.05 15.57 4.17
N SER A 190 4.85 16.68 4.88
CA SER A 190 3.73 16.82 5.79
C SER A 190 2.50 17.10 4.95
N SER A 191 1.49 16.25 5.00
CA SER A 191 0.17 16.56 4.46
C SER A 191 -0.46 17.65 5.33
N GLY A 192 -0.43 18.88 4.82
CA GLY A 192 -1.12 20.02 5.42
C GLY A 192 -2.61 19.96 5.18
#